data_d0483e94df2c481f3771112e6090dfee
#
_entry.id   d0483e94df2c481f3771112e6090dfee
#
_cell.length_a   1.000
_cell.length_b   1.000
_cell.length_c   1.000
_cell.angle_alpha   90.00
_cell.angle_beta   90.00
_cell.angle_gamma   90.00
#
_symmetry.space_group_name_H-M   'P 1'
#
loop_
_entity.id
_entity.type
_entity.pdbx_description
1 polymer ?
#
loop_
_entity_poly.entity_id
_entity_poly.type
_entity_poly.pdbx_seq_one_letter_code
_entity_poly.pdbx_strand_id
1 'polypeptide(L)'
;MMMDEQKRIRIDRMRYTKNKTSSNLALLAIVLNVLYFVSVYESDVGSWYYSLLIGASIVYNLLFMLMAFLASEGVKNYKIGYAYLLLGIGAGQIARIFILPLQALHATVTISKVTYPVMQTGQFVYVVACLCLSALCCICGGVIGVRRSRTLAAYQAMLEK
;
A
#
# COMPACT_ATOMS: atom_id res chain seq x y z
N MET A 1 -23.29 30.57 6.60
CA MET A 1 -22.54 30.38 5.34
C MET A 1 -23.31 29.38 4.50
N MET A 2 -24.05 29.82 3.49
CA MET A 2 -24.84 28.90 2.65
C MET A 2 -23.90 28.02 1.84
N MET A 3 -23.98 26.74 2.06
CA MET A 3 -23.25 25.72 1.27
C MET A 3 -23.87 25.76 -0.14
N ASP A 4 -23.01 25.83 -1.16
CA ASP A 4 -23.41 25.85 -2.56
C ASP A 4 -24.31 24.61 -2.85
N GLU A 5 -25.48 24.83 -3.45
CA GLU A 5 -26.49 23.81 -3.67
C GLU A 5 -25.94 22.58 -4.43
N GLN A 6 -25.06 22.83 -5.39
CA GLN A 6 -24.35 21.76 -6.10
C GLN A 6 -23.46 20.92 -5.19
N LYS A 7 -22.85 21.50 -4.15
CA LYS A 7 -22.06 20.73 -3.17
C LYS A 7 -22.97 19.86 -2.31
N ARG A 8 -24.12 20.35 -1.89
CA ARG A 8 -25.11 19.57 -1.13
C ARG A 8 -25.58 18.36 -1.92
N ILE A 9 -25.99 18.54 -3.17
CA ILE A 9 -26.42 17.45 -4.07
C ILE A 9 -25.31 16.41 -4.24
N ARG A 10 -24.05 16.86 -4.40
CA ARG A 10 -22.89 15.94 -4.53
C ARG A 10 -22.64 15.12 -3.26
N ILE A 11 -22.74 15.73 -2.09
CA ILE A 11 -22.53 15.04 -0.81
C ILE A 11 -23.72 14.07 -0.54
N ASP A 12 -24.94 14.50 -0.81
CA ASP A 12 -26.10 13.63 -0.63
C ASP A 12 -26.02 12.38 -1.53
N ARG A 13 -25.56 12.54 -2.76
CA ARG A 13 -25.28 11.41 -3.66
C ARG A 13 -24.24 10.42 -3.08
N MET A 14 -23.29 10.87 -2.25
CA MET A 14 -22.31 9.98 -1.61
C MET A 14 -22.96 8.97 -0.64
N ARG A 15 -24.13 9.24 -0.11
CA ARG A 15 -24.89 8.31 0.75
C ARG A 15 -25.32 7.04 -0.01
N TYR A 16 -25.54 7.17 -1.32
CA TYR A 16 -26.02 6.11 -2.19
C TYR A 16 -24.95 5.54 -3.13
N THR A 17 -23.77 6.14 -3.16
CA THR A 17 -22.66 5.72 -4.02
C THR A 17 -21.47 5.25 -3.20
N LYS A 18 -20.71 4.29 -3.72
CA LYS A 18 -19.52 3.75 -3.09
C LYS A 18 -18.27 4.56 -3.47
N ASN A 19 -17.28 4.67 -2.58
CA ASN A 19 -16.00 5.33 -2.84
C ASN A 19 -15.07 4.40 -3.65
N LYS A 20 -15.39 4.21 -4.93
CA LYS A 20 -14.63 3.33 -5.84
C LYS A 20 -13.19 3.81 -6.05
N THR A 21 -12.94 5.13 -6.05
CA THR A 21 -11.58 5.67 -6.30
C THR A 21 -10.58 5.21 -5.25
N SER A 22 -10.91 5.35 -3.97
CA SER A 22 -10.05 4.92 -2.85
C SER A 22 -9.87 3.39 -2.85
N SER A 23 -10.93 2.65 -3.13
CA SER A 23 -10.91 1.20 -3.22
C SER A 23 -10.00 0.72 -4.36
N ASN A 24 -10.13 1.30 -5.56
CA ASN A 24 -9.33 0.91 -6.72
C ASN A 24 -7.84 1.22 -6.52
N LEU A 25 -7.50 2.33 -5.84
CA LEU A 25 -6.11 2.64 -5.49
C LEU A 25 -5.53 1.60 -4.51
N ALA A 26 -6.31 1.15 -3.53
CA ALA A 26 -5.88 0.10 -2.64
C ALA A 26 -5.66 -1.24 -3.37
N LEU A 27 -6.54 -1.61 -4.30
CA LEU A 27 -6.37 -2.80 -5.13
C LEU A 27 -5.15 -2.70 -6.06
N LEU A 28 -4.91 -1.53 -6.65
CA LEU A 28 -3.71 -1.29 -7.47
C LEU A 28 -2.42 -1.45 -6.62
N ALA A 29 -2.43 -0.99 -5.37
CA ALA A 29 -1.32 -1.17 -4.46
C ALA A 29 -1.02 -2.65 -4.20
N ILE A 30 -2.05 -3.51 -4.12
CA ILE A 30 -1.88 -4.97 -3.99
C ILE A 30 -1.18 -5.54 -5.23
N VAL A 31 -1.63 -5.16 -6.44
CA VAL A 31 -1.02 -5.63 -7.70
C VAL A 31 0.47 -5.26 -7.75
N LEU A 32 0.81 -4.00 -7.42
CA LEU A 32 2.20 -3.53 -7.39
C LEU A 32 3.04 -4.28 -6.36
N ASN A 33 2.44 -4.62 -5.21
CA ASN A 33 3.12 -5.42 -4.20
C ASN A 33 3.34 -6.88 -4.65
N VAL A 34 2.42 -7.46 -5.43
CA VAL A 34 2.61 -8.80 -6.03
C VAL A 34 3.77 -8.77 -7.02
N LEU A 35 3.86 -7.76 -7.88
CA LEU A 35 4.97 -7.60 -8.83
C LEU A 35 6.31 -7.46 -8.10
N TYR A 36 6.37 -6.67 -7.03
CA TYR A 36 7.53 -6.63 -6.15
C TYR A 36 7.90 -8.01 -5.61
N PHE A 37 6.91 -8.72 -5.08
CA PHE A 37 7.09 -10.02 -4.45
C PHE A 37 7.68 -11.04 -5.44
N VAL A 38 7.10 -11.16 -6.63
CA VAL A 38 7.59 -12.07 -7.68
C VAL A 38 9.05 -11.75 -8.03
N SER A 39 9.38 -10.47 -8.26
CA SER A 39 10.75 -10.06 -8.61
C SER A 39 11.79 -10.39 -7.54
N VAL A 40 11.43 -10.31 -6.26
CA VAL A 40 12.36 -10.65 -5.16
C VAL A 40 12.57 -12.15 -5.06
N TYR A 41 11.52 -12.95 -5.31
CA TYR A 41 11.60 -14.41 -5.17
C TYR A 41 12.22 -15.13 -6.36
N GLU A 42 12.27 -14.49 -7.53
CA GLU A 42 12.99 -15.04 -8.70
C GLU A 42 14.51 -14.89 -8.59
N SER A 43 15.02 -14.16 -7.59
CA SER A 43 16.47 -13.99 -7.41
C SER A 43 17.08 -15.12 -6.57
N ASP A 44 18.23 -15.65 -7.01
CA ASP A 44 19.02 -16.68 -6.33
C ASP A 44 19.55 -16.16 -4.98
N VAL A 45 18.86 -16.50 -3.92
CA VAL A 45 19.18 -15.99 -2.61
C VAL A 45 19.60 -17.14 -1.69
N GLY A 46 20.89 -17.47 -1.73
CA GLY A 46 21.45 -18.69 -1.17
C GLY A 46 22.10 -18.60 0.21
N SER A 47 21.93 -17.52 1.04
CA SER A 47 22.50 -17.49 2.38
C SER A 47 21.45 -17.65 3.49
N TRP A 48 21.84 -18.34 4.62
CA TRP A 48 20.96 -18.56 5.77
C TRP A 48 20.36 -17.28 6.37
N TYR A 49 21.13 -16.20 6.39
CA TYR A 49 20.69 -14.87 6.85
C TYR A 49 19.55 -14.34 5.99
N TYR A 50 19.62 -14.59 4.72
CA TYR A 50 18.60 -14.16 3.77
C TYR A 50 17.36 -15.03 3.86
N SER A 51 17.50 -16.32 4.14
CA SER A 51 16.35 -17.22 4.33
C SER A 51 15.46 -16.76 5.47
N LEU A 52 16.02 -16.22 6.56
CA LEU A 52 15.25 -15.68 7.68
C LEU A 52 14.51 -14.40 7.30
N LEU A 53 15.18 -13.46 6.61
CA LEU A 53 14.57 -12.23 6.12
C LEU A 53 13.51 -12.49 5.05
N ILE A 54 13.70 -13.50 4.21
CA ILE A 54 12.68 -13.93 3.24
C ILE A 54 11.45 -14.44 3.96
N GLY A 55 11.57 -15.27 4.97
CA GLY A 55 10.43 -15.75 5.75
C GLY A 55 9.62 -14.60 6.34
N ALA A 56 10.29 -13.66 6.99
CA ALA A 56 9.65 -12.44 7.51
C ALA A 56 8.99 -11.62 6.39
N SER A 57 9.62 -11.51 5.21
CA SER A 57 9.08 -10.81 4.05
C SER A 57 7.83 -11.47 3.49
N ILE A 58 7.77 -12.81 3.45
CA ILE A 58 6.57 -13.55 3.03
C ILE A 58 5.40 -13.23 3.96
N VAL A 59 5.60 -13.36 5.27
CA VAL A 59 4.57 -13.08 6.27
C VAL A 59 4.09 -11.63 6.13
N TYR A 60 5.01 -10.68 6.00
CA TYR A 60 4.66 -9.28 5.80
C TYR A 60 3.83 -9.07 4.51
N ASN A 61 4.20 -9.71 3.40
CA ASN A 61 3.44 -9.60 2.14
C ASN A 61 2.02 -10.12 2.28
N LEU A 62 1.84 -11.26 2.94
CA LEU A 62 0.50 -11.83 3.17
C LEU A 62 -0.34 -10.91 4.04
N LEU A 63 0.22 -10.39 5.13
CA LEU A 63 -0.45 -9.43 6.01
C LEU A 63 -0.78 -8.13 5.27
N PHE A 64 0.16 -7.60 4.46
CA PHE A 64 -0.09 -6.43 3.64
C PHE A 64 -1.28 -6.64 2.69
N MET A 65 -1.28 -7.74 1.94
CA MET A 65 -2.35 -8.03 0.99
C MET A 65 -3.71 -8.16 1.68
N LEU A 66 -3.76 -8.86 2.82
CA LEU A 66 -4.97 -9.00 3.61
C LEU A 66 -5.48 -7.65 4.13
N MET A 67 -4.60 -6.86 4.77
CA MET A 67 -4.97 -5.55 5.30
C MET A 67 -5.38 -4.57 4.20
N ALA A 68 -4.68 -4.56 3.07
CA ALA A 68 -5.02 -3.70 1.93
C ALA A 68 -6.36 -4.08 1.30
N PHE A 69 -6.66 -5.37 1.20
CA PHE A 69 -7.95 -5.86 0.72
C PHE A 69 -9.09 -5.45 1.68
N LEU A 70 -8.93 -5.70 2.98
CA LEU A 70 -9.92 -5.28 3.99
C LEU A 70 -10.10 -3.76 3.99
N ALA A 71 -9.00 -2.99 3.87
CA ALA A 71 -9.05 -1.55 3.79
C ALA A 71 -9.78 -1.08 2.52
N SER A 72 -9.56 -1.74 1.37
CA SER A 72 -10.28 -1.46 0.12
C SER A 72 -11.79 -1.55 0.29
N GLU A 73 -12.29 -2.63 0.89
CA GLU A 73 -13.72 -2.78 1.14
C GLU A 73 -14.24 -1.79 2.21
N GLY A 74 -13.44 -1.50 3.24
CA GLY A 74 -13.80 -0.55 4.27
C GLY A 74 -13.91 0.90 3.76
N VAL A 75 -12.93 1.38 2.98
CA VAL A 75 -12.97 2.75 2.40
C VAL A 75 -14.02 2.90 1.33
N LYS A 76 -14.38 1.84 0.62
CA LYS A 76 -15.48 1.78 -0.35
C LYS A 76 -16.82 2.16 0.32
N ASN A 77 -16.99 1.77 1.58
CA ASN A 77 -18.18 2.05 2.38
C ASN A 77 -17.99 3.26 3.33
N TYR A 78 -17.05 4.15 3.04
CA TYR A 78 -16.76 5.38 3.81
C TYR A 78 -16.40 5.16 5.29
N LYS A 79 -15.90 3.98 5.67
CA LYS A 79 -15.45 3.70 7.04
C LYS A 79 -14.07 4.33 7.26
N ILE A 80 -14.01 5.40 8.06
CA ILE A 80 -12.81 6.22 8.26
C ILE A 80 -11.62 5.45 8.83
N GLY A 81 -11.85 4.47 9.71
CA GLY A 81 -10.79 3.63 10.30
C GLY A 81 -9.96 2.89 9.25
N TYR A 82 -10.61 2.40 8.19
CA TYR A 82 -9.93 1.73 7.08
C TYR A 82 -9.12 2.70 6.21
N ALA A 83 -9.51 3.97 6.14
CA ALA A 83 -8.73 4.99 5.46
C ALA A 83 -7.42 5.29 6.24
N TYR A 84 -7.47 5.34 7.56
CA TYR A 84 -6.27 5.43 8.39
C TYR A 84 -5.41 4.18 8.31
N LEU A 85 -6.01 2.99 8.25
CA LEU A 85 -5.27 1.74 8.02
C LEU A 85 -4.48 1.80 6.70
N LEU A 86 -5.10 2.32 5.61
CA LEU A 86 -4.42 2.51 4.32
C LEU A 86 -3.21 3.45 4.43
N LEU A 87 -3.32 4.54 5.20
CA LEU A 87 -2.18 5.43 5.45
C LEU A 87 -1.06 4.70 6.23
N GLY A 88 -1.42 3.92 7.24
CA GLY A 88 -0.45 3.15 8.04
C GLY A 88 0.31 2.12 7.20
N ILE A 89 -0.39 1.33 6.39
CA ILE A 89 0.27 0.35 5.50
C ILE A 89 1.08 1.01 4.38
N GLY A 90 0.66 2.18 3.88
CA GLY A 90 1.46 2.98 2.95
C GLY A 90 2.80 3.43 3.55
N ALA A 91 2.79 3.89 4.80
CA ALA A 91 4.01 4.20 5.55
C ALA A 91 4.89 2.96 5.77
N GLY A 92 4.28 1.81 6.07
CA GLY A 92 4.96 0.53 6.21
C GLY A 92 5.67 0.08 4.92
N GLN A 93 5.09 0.35 3.74
CA GLN A 93 5.75 0.07 2.45
C GLN A 93 7.00 0.92 2.24
N ILE A 94 6.98 2.19 2.66
CA ILE A 94 8.17 3.05 2.59
C ILE A 94 9.26 2.51 3.52
N ALA A 95 8.92 2.19 4.78
CA ALA A 95 9.86 1.63 5.74
C ALA A 95 10.51 0.34 5.22
N ARG A 96 9.77 -0.48 4.51
CA ARG A 96 10.24 -1.74 3.93
C ARG A 96 11.37 -1.57 2.91
N ILE A 97 11.44 -0.45 2.20
CA ILE A 97 12.52 -0.17 1.24
C ILE A 97 13.89 -0.22 1.94
N PHE A 98 13.95 0.28 3.18
CA PHE A 98 15.18 0.33 3.96
C PHE A 98 15.55 -1.02 4.60
N ILE A 99 14.58 -1.91 4.79
CA ILE A 99 14.82 -3.19 5.49
C ILE A 99 15.37 -4.24 4.53
N LEU A 100 14.72 -4.51 3.40
CA LEU A 100 15.05 -5.65 2.55
C LEU A 100 15.78 -5.24 1.25
N PRO A 101 15.24 -4.38 0.38
CA PRO A 101 15.90 -4.03 -0.88
C PRO A 101 17.26 -3.37 -0.68
N LEU A 102 17.38 -2.46 0.29
CA LEU A 102 18.63 -1.74 0.54
C LEU A 102 19.71 -2.68 1.09
N GLN A 103 19.36 -3.61 1.97
CA GLN A 103 20.30 -4.61 2.49
C GLN A 103 20.73 -5.59 1.40
N ALA A 104 19.80 -6.06 0.56
CA ALA A 104 20.10 -6.97 -0.54
C ALA A 104 21.03 -6.33 -1.60
N LEU A 105 20.92 -5.03 -1.82
CA LEU A 105 21.81 -4.29 -2.74
C LEU A 105 23.27 -4.30 -2.26
N HIS A 106 23.49 -4.22 -0.94
CA HIS A 106 24.83 -4.21 -0.36
C HIS A 106 25.38 -5.60 0.01
N ALA A 107 24.53 -6.61 -0.07
CA ALA A 107 24.92 -7.98 0.23
C ALA A 107 25.62 -8.64 -0.96
N THR A 108 26.64 -9.43 -0.66
CA THR A 108 27.38 -10.23 -1.66
C THR A 108 27.40 -11.69 -1.23
N VAL A 109 27.32 -12.59 -2.21
CA VAL A 109 27.44 -14.04 -2.01
C VAL A 109 28.66 -14.53 -2.76
N THR A 110 29.50 -15.33 -2.10
CA THR A 110 30.69 -15.94 -2.71
C THR A 110 30.39 -17.39 -3.04
N ILE A 111 30.35 -17.73 -4.31
CA ILE A 111 30.19 -19.10 -4.82
C ILE A 111 31.43 -19.48 -5.60
N SER A 112 32.08 -20.60 -5.22
CA SER A 112 33.26 -21.12 -5.93
C SER A 112 34.41 -20.10 -6.09
N LYS A 113 34.66 -19.28 -5.06
CA LYS A 113 35.68 -18.20 -5.02
C LYS A 113 35.35 -16.96 -5.90
N VAL A 114 34.17 -16.87 -6.46
CA VAL A 114 33.71 -15.69 -7.19
C VAL A 114 32.60 -15.00 -6.37
N THR A 115 32.72 -13.70 -6.17
CA THR A 115 31.78 -12.91 -5.39
C THR A 115 30.77 -12.24 -6.33
N TYR A 116 29.48 -12.50 -6.08
CA TYR A 116 28.38 -11.92 -6.84
C TYR A 116 27.51 -11.02 -5.95
N PRO A 117 26.97 -9.92 -6.46
CA PRO A 117 25.96 -9.14 -5.73
C PRO A 117 24.66 -9.97 -5.61
N VAL A 118 24.02 -9.93 -4.45
CA VAL A 118 22.76 -10.64 -4.19
C VAL A 118 21.63 -10.05 -5.04
N MET A 119 21.63 -8.74 -5.25
CA MET A 119 20.65 -8.04 -6.08
C MET A 119 21.35 -7.14 -7.10
N GLN A 120 20.95 -7.26 -8.35
CA GLN A 120 21.45 -6.38 -9.42
C GLN A 120 20.82 -4.98 -9.31
N THR A 121 21.56 -3.96 -9.71
CA THR A 121 21.08 -2.56 -9.67
C THR A 121 19.77 -2.35 -10.42
N GLY A 122 19.60 -2.99 -11.59
CA GLY A 122 18.35 -2.92 -12.36
C GLY A 122 17.16 -3.50 -11.59
N GLN A 123 17.34 -4.64 -10.95
CA GLN A 123 16.33 -5.29 -10.11
C GLN A 123 15.99 -4.42 -8.89
N PHE A 124 17.00 -3.82 -8.25
CA PHE A 124 16.80 -2.90 -7.13
C PHE A 124 15.91 -1.71 -7.52
N VAL A 125 16.20 -1.06 -8.65
CA VAL A 125 15.40 0.08 -9.13
C VAL A 125 13.95 -0.34 -9.39
N TYR A 126 13.74 -1.49 -10.05
CA TYR A 126 12.39 -2.03 -10.30
C TYR A 126 11.63 -2.30 -8.99
N VAL A 127 12.25 -2.97 -8.04
CA VAL A 127 11.69 -3.32 -6.74
C VAL A 127 11.31 -2.07 -5.94
N VAL A 128 12.20 -1.08 -5.86
CA VAL A 128 11.95 0.20 -5.18
C VAL A 128 10.83 0.98 -5.87
N ALA A 129 10.80 1.01 -7.21
CA ALA A 129 9.73 1.66 -7.95
C ALA A 129 8.36 1.04 -7.64
N CYS A 130 8.26 -0.31 -7.63
CA CYS A 130 7.02 -1.00 -7.26
C CYS A 130 6.56 -0.67 -5.84
N LEU A 131 7.48 -0.65 -4.86
CA LEU A 131 7.17 -0.30 -3.48
C LEU A 131 6.74 1.17 -3.32
N CYS A 132 7.44 2.10 -3.97
CA CYS A 132 7.09 3.52 -3.95
C CYS A 132 5.71 3.78 -4.56
N LEU A 133 5.43 3.18 -5.72
CA LEU A 133 4.12 3.30 -6.37
C LEU A 133 3.01 2.68 -5.52
N SER A 134 3.25 1.52 -4.91
CA SER A 134 2.31 0.88 -3.99
C SER A 134 2.03 1.78 -2.77
N ALA A 135 3.08 2.36 -2.16
CA ALA A 135 2.96 3.30 -1.05
C ALA A 135 2.14 4.54 -1.43
N LEU A 136 2.44 5.14 -2.59
CA LEU A 136 1.71 6.29 -3.12
C LEU A 136 0.22 5.97 -3.33
N CYS A 137 -0.10 4.81 -3.90
CA CYS A 137 -1.49 4.36 -4.07
C CYS A 137 -2.22 4.22 -2.73
N CYS A 138 -1.57 3.63 -1.71
CA CYS A 138 -2.13 3.51 -0.38
C CYS A 138 -2.35 4.88 0.28
N ILE A 139 -1.36 5.77 0.23
CA ILE A 139 -1.44 7.11 0.82
C ILE A 139 -2.51 7.94 0.13
N CYS A 140 -2.52 8.01 -1.20
CA CYS A 140 -3.54 8.74 -1.96
C CYS A 140 -4.94 8.18 -1.70
N GLY A 141 -5.09 6.84 -1.72
CA GLY A 141 -6.34 6.17 -1.40
C GLY A 141 -6.82 6.47 0.02
N GLY A 142 -5.91 6.47 0.99
CA GLY A 142 -6.17 6.80 2.39
C GLY A 142 -6.59 8.27 2.57
N VAL A 143 -5.86 9.22 1.99
CA VAL A 143 -6.20 10.66 2.06
C VAL A 143 -7.56 10.95 1.45
N ILE A 144 -7.85 10.41 0.26
CA ILE A 144 -9.16 10.54 -0.39
C ILE A 144 -10.24 9.90 0.50
N GLY A 145 -9.97 8.73 1.06
CA GLY A 145 -10.87 8.01 1.97
C GLY A 145 -11.22 8.84 3.20
N VAL A 146 -10.21 9.38 3.91
CA VAL A 146 -10.41 10.24 5.10
C VAL A 146 -11.24 11.48 4.74
N ARG A 147 -10.85 12.21 3.67
CA ARG A 147 -11.55 13.43 3.27
C ARG A 147 -13.02 13.17 2.97
N ARG A 148 -13.32 12.16 2.16
CA ARG A 148 -14.71 11.83 1.78
C ARG A 148 -15.52 11.31 2.96
N SER A 149 -14.94 10.44 3.82
CA SER A 149 -15.63 9.92 5.00
C SER A 149 -15.98 11.04 6.00
N ARG A 150 -15.04 11.98 6.25
CA ARG A 150 -15.29 13.14 7.13
C ARG A 150 -16.38 14.06 6.56
N THR A 151 -16.34 14.33 5.25
CA THR A 151 -17.36 15.17 4.59
C THR A 151 -18.74 14.55 4.72
N LEU A 152 -18.85 13.23 4.50
CA LEU A 152 -20.12 12.52 4.63
C LEU A 152 -20.63 12.50 6.07
N ALA A 153 -19.76 12.23 7.05
CA ALA A 153 -20.13 12.23 8.46
C ALA A 153 -20.60 13.61 8.95
N ALA A 154 -19.91 14.69 8.54
CA ALA A 154 -20.33 16.05 8.88
C ALA A 154 -21.70 16.39 8.28
N TYR A 155 -21.99 15.94 7.05
CA TYR A 155 -23.28 16.16 6.40
C TYR A 155 -24.40 15.40 7.11
N GLN A 156 -24.18 14.16 7.50
CA GLN A 156 -25.15 13.35 8.26
C GLN A 156 -25.49 13.97 9.61
N ALA A 157 -24.48 14.47 10.34
CA ALA A 157 -24.68 15.15 11.61
C ALA A 157 -25.47 16.48 11.48
N MET A 158 -25.50 17.11 10.30
CA MET A 158 -26.35 18.29 10.03
C MET A 158 -27.81 17.93 9.75
N LEU A 159 -28.07 16.71 9.24
CA LEU A 159 -29.42 16.25 8.94
C LEU A 159 -30.16 15.70 10.18
N GLU A 160 -29.40 15.30 11.20
CA GLU A 160 -29.93 14.76 12.47
C GLU A 160 -30.27 15.86 13.48
N LYS A 161 -29.91 17.12 13.22
CA LYS A 161 -30.26 18.31 14.00
C LYS A 161 -31.50 19.00 13.48
#